data_40d5fcb3ac19125327562f4511444a5d
#
_entry.id   40d5fcb3ac19125327562f4511444a5d
#
_cell.length_a   1.000
_cell.length_b   1.000
_cell.length_c   1.000
_cell.angle_alpha   90.00
_cell.angle_beta   90.00
_cell.angle_gamma   90.00
#
_symmetry.space_group_name_H-M   'P 1'
#
loop_
_entity.id
_entity.type
_entity.pdbx_description
1 polymer ?
#
loop_
_entity_poly.entity_id
_entity_poly.type
_entity_poly.pdbx_seq_one_letter_code
_entity_poly.pdbx_strand_id
1 'polypeptide(L)'
;MGRKKIYTDEELRNKYKEYQKNYYEKNKEKISKYRKDYYISKKSGVSVNTLQSNGHSFLSPSSLDRALLCPASPSLCEGLPDESTVYSKEGTGFHELMEYDNTFVDTKNLDDYFNSAKELLVSYDFSESVLRELSEYWYQTSEFIQTMKDNFISKGFEITEYKELKLPMYYSQVDSGTLDLGWDCKLPSGKHLILILDYKYGKGVEVEVKHNPQVISYAKSFIEYLKSMNNLKEEDIVNIQTIIYQPRIASPIKRQAYLLDELNKETERINKGVELVYYIYKAKQHDLYDYAVPSDSACKFCKAKSLCKKYNEEMLSLLGDLPQIRETAISNEQIVKILEFEKNVLPKITEYINFVKSSVEDRLLAGDKINGVHLVESKTRTQYIQDTNKIVDVLSKEGIDAVDHSIKLRTISDIKKELSKKVLDKDAQESILNDITYKPDAKLKVELYDDINLVNNLE
;
A
#
# COMPACT_ATOMS: atom_id res chain seq x y z
N MET A 1 14.95 7.48 -16.46
CA MET A 1 14.52 6.56 -17.54
C MET A 1 13.65 5.48 -16.94
N GLY A 2 12.36 5.45 -17.28
CA GLY A 2 11.38 4.51 -16.73
C GLY A 2 11.74 3.06 -17.06
N ARG A 3 11.58 2.16 -16.08
CA ARG A 3 11.77 0.72 -16.26
C ARG A 3 10.83 0.22 -17.37
N LYS A 4 11.34 -0.37 -18.45
CA LYS A 4 10.51 -1.11 -19.39
C LYS A 4 9.88 -2.28 -18.62
N LYS A 5 8.55 -2.35 -18.56
CA LYS A 5 7.82 -3.51 -18.02
C LYS A 5 8.19 -4.74 -18.89
N ILE A 6 8.43 -5.88 -18.28
CA ILE A 6 8.74 -7.15 -18.98
C ILE A 6 7.55 -7.58 -19.83
N TYR A 7 6.34 -7.22 -19.41
CA TYR A 7 5.09 -7.38 -20.14
C TYR A 7 4.39 -6.03 -20.21
N THR A 8 3.79 -5.73 -21.34
CA THR A 8 2.86 -4.63 -21.46
C THR A 8 1.63 -4.90 -20.58
N ASP A 9 0.92 -3.86 -20.15
CA ASP A 9 -0.32 -4.03 -19.38
C ASP A 9 -1.36 -4.86 -20.14
N GLU A 10 -1.28 -4.87 -21.47
CA GLU A 10 -2.11 -5.67 -22.36
C GLU A 10 -1.70 -7.15 -22.34
N GLU A 11 -0.43 -7.46 -22.34
CA GLU A 11 0.09 -8.84 -22.22
C GLU A 11 -0.22 -9.45 -20.85
N LEU A 12 -0.08 -8.68 -19.76
CA LEU A 12 -0.51 -9.10 -18.42
C LEU A 12 -2.01 -9.36 -18.35
N ARG A 13 -2.82 -8.49 -18.97
CA ARG A 13 -4.27 -8.67 -19.07
C ARG A 13 -4.65 -9.90 -19.87
N ASN A 14 -3.94 -10.16 -20.97
CA ASN A 14 -4.20 -11.32 -21.80
C ASN A 14 -3.80 -12.62 -21.09
N LYS A 15 -2.66 -12.67 -20.42
CA LYS A 15 -2.25 -13.79 -19.57
C LYS A 15 -3.25 -14.02 -18.42
N TYR A 16 -3.74 -12.94 -17.80
CA TYR A 16 -4.74 -13.03 -16.75
C TYR A 16 -6.10 -13.55 -17.28
N LYS A 17 -6.55 -13.07 -18.46
CA LYS A 17 -7.76 -13.57 -19.11
C LYS A 17 -7.62 -15.04 -19.49
N GLU A 18 -6.47 -15.43 -20.00
CA GLU A 18 -6.17 -16.84 -20.33
C GLU A 18 -6.15 -17.72 -19.09
N TYR A 19 -5.48 -17.25 -18.01
CA TYR A 19 -5.50 -17.94 -16.72
C TYR A 19 -6.92 -18.06 -16.17
N GLN A 20 -7.70 -16.99 -16.14
CA GLN A 20 -9.10 -17.03 -15.69
C GLN A 20 -9.94 -17.98 -16.54
N LYS A 21 -9.76 -17.97 -17.86
CA LYS A 21 -10.45 -18.88 -18.79
C LYS A 21 -10.10 -20.34 -18.49
N ASN A 22 -8.82 -20.67 -18.43
CA ASN A 22 -8.33 -22.02 -18.15
C ASN A 22 -8.77 -22.51 -16.77
N TYR A 23 -8.71 -21.61 -15.76
CA TYR A 23 -9.17 -21.92 -14.41
C TYR A 23 -10.69 -22.15 -14.38
N TYR A 24 -11.48 -21.30 -15.05
CA TYR A 24 -12.92 -21.43 -15.12
C TYR A 24 -13.34 -22.72 -15.84
N GLU A 25 -12.70 -23.06 -16.96
CA GLU A 25 -12.95 -24.30 -17.69
C GLU A 25 -12.62 -25.53 -16.85
N LYS A 26 -11.48 -25.52 -16.15
CA LYS A 26 -11.03 -26.60 -15.27
C LYS A 26 -11.95 -26.82 -14.06
N ASN A 27 -12.60 -25.77 -13.56
CA ASN A 27 -13.44 -25.82 -12.36
C ASN A 27 -14.93 -25.56 -12.64
N LYS A 28 -15.35 -25.53 -13.88
CA LYS A 28 -16.69 -25.15 -14.34
C LYS A 28 -17.82 -25.88 -13.61
N GLU A 29 -17.69 -27.17 -13.42
CA GLU A 29 -18.69 -27.99 -12.72
C GLU A 29 -18.77 -27.64 -11.23
N LYS A 30 -17.62 -27.44 -10.57
CA LYS A 30 -17.56 -27.08 -9.16
C LYS A 30 -18.13 -25.68 -8.91
N ILE A 31 -17.82 -24.73 -9.78
CA ILE A 31 -18.34 -23.35 -9.75
C ILE A 31 -19.85 -23.34 -10.02
N SER A 32 -20.32 -24.14 -10.98
CA SER A 32 -21.74 -24.27 -11.29
C SER A 32 -22.54 -24.86 -10.12
N LYS A 33 -22.02 -25.90 -9.47
CA LYS A 33 -22.61 -26.47 -8.25
C LYS A 33 -22.69 -25.45 -7.12
N TYR A 34 -21.58 -24.72 -6.87
CA TYR A 34 -21.54 -23.65 -5.87
C TYR A 34 -22.57 -22.55 -6.14
N ARG A 35 -22.69 -22.08 -7.39
CA ARG A 35 -23.72 -21.12 -7.79
C ARG A 35 -25.11 -21.60 -7.45
N LYS A 36 -25.41 -22.83 -7.78
CA LYS A 36 -26.70 -23.47 -7.48
C LYS A 36 -26.98 -23.47 -5.98
N ASP A 37 -26.02 -23.92 -5.19
CA ASP A 37 -26.11 -23.98 -3.73
C ASP A 37 -26.21 -22.58 -3.09
N TYR A 38 -25.49 -21.61 -3.61
CA TYR A 38 -25.56 -20.19 -3.20
C TYR A 38 -26.95 -19.58 -3.48
N TYR A 39 -27.50 -19.79 -4.66
CA TYR A 39 -28.84 -19.31 -5.00
C TYR A 39 -29.95 -20.01 -4.18
N ILE A 40 -29.76 -21.27 -3.85
CA ILE A 40 -30.67 -22.00 -2.96
C ILE A 40 -30.61 -21.43 -1.53
N SER A 41 -29.41 -21.18 -0.99
CA SER A 41 -29.23 -20.57 0.34
C SER A 41 -29.81 -19.16 0.42
N LYS A 42 -29.67 -18.37 -0.65
CA LYS A 42 -30.23 -17.02 -0.76
C LYS A 42 -31.76 -17.02 -0.79
N LYS A 43 -32.36 -18.04 -1.42
CA LYS A 43 -33.82 -18.24 -1.47
C LYS A 43 -34.41 -18.76 -0.15
N SER A 44 -33.64 -19.51 0.63
CA SER A 44 -34.10 -20.14 1.87
C SER A 44 -34.00 -19.26 3.12
N GLY A 45 -33.53 -18.00 3.00
CA GLY A 45 -33.46 -17.07 4.14
C GLY A 45 -32.51 -17.47 5.26
N VAL A 46 -31.64 -18.45 5.03
CA VAL A 46 -30.65 -18.90 6.01
C VAL A 46 -29.61 -17.78 6.16
N SER A 47 -29.64 -17.09 7.29
CA SER A 47 -28.65 -16.12 7.73
C SER A 47 -27.25 -16.74 7.64
N VAL A 48 -26.42 -16.22 6.75
CA VAL A 48 -25.00 -16.50 6.74
C VAL A 48 -24.44 -15.85 8.00
N ASN A 49 -24.01 -16.66 8.97
CA ASN A 49 -23.37 -16.20 10.19
C ASN A 49 -22.31 -15.16 9.84
N THR A 50 -22.41 -14.02 10.49
CA THR A 50 -21.54 -12.85 10.35
C THR A 50 -20.07 -13.23 10.35
N LEU A 51 -19.45 -13.17 9.17
CA LEU A 51 -18.02 -13.31 8.98
C LEU A 51 -17.34 -11.99 9.36
N GLN A 52 -17.38 -11.63 10.65
CA GLN A 52 -16.65 -10.51 11.20
C GLN A 52 -15.37 -11.03 11.85
N SER A 53 -14.26 -10.88 11.15
CA SER A 53 -12.94 -10.94 11.77
C SER A 53 -12.62 -9.56 12.34
N ASN A 54 -12.58 -9.43 13.67
CA ASN A 54 -12.06 -8.27 14.41
C ASN A 54 -12.47 -6.86 13.89
N GLY A 55 -13.72 -6.68 13.45
CA GLY A 55 -14.24 -5.38 13.01
C GLY A 55 -14.00 -5.01 11.55
N HIS A 56 -13.21 -5.79 10.81
CA HIS A 56 -12.97 -5.58 9.38
C HIS A 56 -13.80 -6.54 8.52
N SER A 57 -14.25 -6.04 7.38
CA SER A 57 -14.93 -6.82 6.35
C SER A 57 -13.97 -7.87 5.78
N PHE A 58 -14.44 -9.12 5.58
CA PHE A 58 -13.62 -10.20 5.02
C PHE A 58 -13.08 -9.83 3.63
N LEU A 59 -13.92 -9.17 2.82
CA LEU A 59 -13.57 -8.72 1.48
C LEU A 59 -13.89 -7.22 1.34
N SER A 60 -13.01 -6.38 1.89
CA SER A 60 -13.15 -4.93 1.74
C SER A 60 -12.82 -4.46 0.31
N PRO A 61 -13.40 -3.34 -0.17
CA PRO A 61 -13.08 -2.80 -1.48
C PRO A 61 -11.58 -2.58 -1.73
N SER A 62 -10.84 -2.14 -0.72
CA SER A 62 -9.39 -1.93 -0.80
C SER A 62 -8.59 -3.23 -0.97
N SER A 63 -9.16 -4.38 -0.60
CA SER A 63 -8.52 -5.70 -0.75
C SER A 63 -8.90 -6.41 -2.05
N LEU A 64 -9.89 -5.91 -2.79
CA LEU A 64 -10.45 -6.58 -3.97
C LEU A 64 -9.42 -6.80 -5.07
N ASP A 65 -8.55 -5.84 -5.35
CA ASP A 65 -7.55 -6.01 -6.42
C ASP A 65 -6.68 -7.23 -6.15
N ARG A 66 -6.16 -7.35 -4.93
CA ARG A 66 -5.39 -8.52 -4.51
C ARG A 66 -6.22 -9.81 -4.53
N ALA A 67 -7.45 -9.76 -4.05
CA ALA A 67 -8.31 -10.93 -3.97
C ALA A 67 -8.72 -11.45 -5.36
N LEU A 68 -8.92 -10.56 -6.31
CA LEU A 68 -9.21 -10.93 -7.70
C LEU A 68 -7.99 -11.52 -8.41
N LEU A 69 -6.79 -11.04 -8.09
CA LEU A 69 -5.52 -11.57 -8.62
C LEU A 69 -5.12 -12.91 -7.96
N CYS A 70 -5.33 -13.03 -6.66
CA CYS A 70 -5.02 -14.24 -5.88
C CYS A 70 -6.23 -14.60 -5.00
N PRO A 71 -7.14 -15.42 -5.49
CA PRO A 71 -8.41 -15.73 -4.79
C PRO A 71 -8.24 -16.40 -3.42
N ALA A 72 -7.11 -17.04 -3.16
CA ALA A 72 -6.79 -17.59 -1.85
C ALA A 72 -6.34 -16.52 -0.83
N SER A 73 -5.93 -15.32 -1.30
CA SER A 73 -5.30 -14.32 -0.44
C SER A 73 -6.17 -13.85 0.74
N PRO A 74 -7.50 -13.67 0.65
CA PRO A 74 -8.30 -13.29 1.81
C PRO A 74 -8.29 -14.39 2.89
N SER A 75 -8.44 -15.66 2.49
CA SER A 75 -8.42 -16.79 3.42
C SER A 75 -7.04 -17.04 4.03
N LEU A 76 -5.98 -16.87 3.25
CA LEU A 76 -4.60 -16.99 3.74
C LEU A 76 -4.20 -15.86 4.70
N CYS A 77 -4.80 -14.67 4.55
CA CYS A 77 -4.55 -13.51 5.41
C CYS A 77 -5.46 -13.48 6.66
N GLU A 78 -6.46 -14.36 6.74
CA GLU A 78 -7.41 -14.38 7.86
C GLU A 78 -6.67 -14.65 9.19
N GLY A 79 -6.94 -13.81 10.20
CA GLY A 79 -6.32 -13.93 11.52
C GLY A 79 -4.87 -13.46 11.62
N LEU A 80 -4.24 -13.07 10.52
CA LEU A 80 -2.89 -12.48 10.56
C LEU A 80 -2.98 -11.01 11.00
N PRO A 81 -2.03 -10.54 11.82
CA PRO A 81 -2.02 -9.18 12.31
C PRO A 81 -1.87 -8.17 11.18
N ASP A 82 -2.44 -6.98 11.38
CA ASP A 82 -2.17 -5.82 10.55
C ASP A 82 -0.89 -5.13 11.04
N GLU A 83 0.20 -5.28 10.30
CA GLU A 83 1.41 -4.51 10.55
C GLU A 83 1.21 -3.08 10.06
N SER A 84 1.07 -2.15 11.00
CA SER A 84 1.00 -0.74 10.67
C SER A 84 2.40 -0.22 10.34
N THR A 85 2.66 0.01 9.06
CA THR A 85 3.89 0.70 8.64
C THR A 85 3.75 2.21 8.86
N VAL A 86 4.86 2.94 8.91
CA VAL A 86 4.84 4.43 8.96
C VAL A 86 3.98 4.98 7.81
N TYR A 87 4.10 4.41 6.61
CA TYR A 87 3.33 4.83 5.44
C TYR A 87 1.83 4.57 5.56
N SER A 88 1.42 3.46 6.19
CA SER A 88 -0.01 3.20 6.42
C SER A 88 -0.59 4.14 7.48
N LYS A 89 0.20 4.50 8.51
CA LYS A 89 -0.19 5.51 9.51
C LYS A 89 -0.36 6.90 8.87
N GLU A 90 0.60 7.33 8.02
CA GLU A 90 0.47 8.58 7.26
C GLU A 90 -0.79 8.58 6.39
N GLY A 91 -1.08 7.46 5.72
CA GLY A 91 -2.30 7.31 4.92
C GLY A 91 -3.57 7.47 5.77
N THR A 92 -3.64 6.78 6.92
CA THR A 92 -4.78 6.89 7.84
C THR A 92 -4.93 8.32 8.35
N GLY A 93 -3.83 8.97 8.77
CA GLY A 93 -3.86 10.37 9.21
C GLY A 93 -4.34 11.33 8.10
N PHE A 94 -3.96 11.07 6.85
CA PHE A 94 -4.45 11.88 5.73
C PHE A 94 -5.97 11.74 5.53
N HIS A 95 -6.52 10.52 5.60
CA HIS A 95 -7.97 10.31 5.53
C HIS A 95 -8.71 11.01 6.68
N GLU A 96 -8.17 10.95 7.91
CA GLU A 96 -8.73 11.64 9.06
C GLU A 96 -8.78 13.17 8.86
N LEU A 97 -7.73 13.76 8.28
CA LEU A 97 -7.74 15.18 7.91
C LEU A 97 -8.78 15.49 6.81
N MET A 98 -8.96 14.60 5.84
CA MET A 98 -9.94 14.79 4.76
C MET A 98 -11.39 14.63 5.23
N GLU A 99 -11.62 13.81 6.28
CA GLU A 99 -12.93 13.67 6.93
C GLU A 99 -13.33 14.95 7.66
N TYR A 100 -12.33 15.65 8.22
CA TYR A 100 -12.58 16.87 8.99
C TYR A 100 -13.28 17.94 8.14
N ASP A 101 -14.31 18.57 8.73
CA ASP A 101 -15.06 19.61 8.04
C ASP A 101 -14.29 20.93 8.00
N ASN A 102 -13.73 21.26 6.83
CA ASN A 102 -12.92 22.45 6.60
C ASN A 102 -13.72 23.76 6.73
N THR A 103 -15.02 23.73 6.99
CA THR A 103 -15.82 24.96 7.21
C THR A 103 -15.33 25.75 8.43
N PHE A 104 -14.60 25.10 9.34
CA PHE A 104 -13.97 25.72 10.51
C PHE A 104 -12.56 26.27 10.25
N VAL A 105 -11.92 25.92 9.12
CA VAL A 105 -10.65 26.52 8.71
C VAL A 105 -10.99 27.78 7.89
N ASP A 106 -11.30 28.84 8.59
CA ASP A 106 -11.87 30.10 8.01
C ASP A 106 -10.83 30.90 7.18
N THR A 107 -9.60 30.46 7.16
CA THR A 107 -8.51 31.12 6.44
C THR A 107 -7.82 30.12 5.50
N LYS A 108 -7.65 30.51 4.24
CA LYS A 108 -6.90 29.77 3.22
C LYS A 108 -5.38 29.84 3.46
N ASN A 109 -4.95 29.70 4.71
CA ASN A 109 -3.57 29.83 5.12
C ASN A 109 -3.04 28.45 5.53
N LEU A 110 -1.90 28.06 4.95
CA LEU A 110 -1.24 26.79 5.22
C LEU A 110 -0.88 26.58 6.70
N ASP A 111 -0.59 27.67 7.43
CA ASP A 111 -0.28 27.60 8.86
C ASP A 111 -1.49 27.16 9.70
N ASP A 112 -2.70 27.54 9.32
CA ASP A 112 -3.92 27.12 10.01
C ASP A 112 -4.20 25.63 9.77
N TYR A 113 -3.97 25.15 8.54
CA TYR A 113 -4.01 23.71 8.23
C TYR A 113 -2.98 22.93 9.05
N PHE A 114 -1.77 23.47 9.20
CA PHE A 114 -0.75 22.83 10.01
C PHE A 114 -1.12 22.77 11.49
N ASN A 115 -1.62 23.88 12.06
CA ASN A 115 -2.05 23.92 13.46
C ASN A 115 -3.21 22.94 13.71
N SER A 116 -4.18 22.91 12.82
CA SER A 116 -5.31 21.97 12.91
C SER A 116 -4.87 20.52 12.78
N ALA A 117 -3.97 20.22 11.84
CA ALA A 117 -3.41 18.87 11.68
C ALA A 117 -2.65 18.39 12.92
N LYS A 118 -1.91 19.31 13.57
CA LYS A 118 -1.20 18.99 14.82
C LYS A 118 -2.14 18.62 15.97
N GLU A 119 -3.29 19.27 16.05
CA GLU A 119 -4.31 18.97 17.05
C GLU A 119 -5.05 17.67 16.75
N LEU A 120 -5.49 17.49 15.50
CA LEU A 120 -6.25 16.33 15.07
C LEU A 120 -5.43 15.02 15.13
N LEU A 121 -4.17 15.07 14.72
CA LEU A 121 -3.31 13.90 14.61
C LEU A 121 -2.37 13.68 15.82
N VAL A 122 -2.69 14.26 16.99
CA VAL A 122 -1.87 14.14 18.20
C VAL A 122 -1.61 12.69 18.63
N SER A 123 -2.57 11.80 18.38
CA SER A 123 -2.48 10.38 18.73
C SER A 123 -1.49 9.57 17.89
N TYR A 124 -1.05 10.10 16.76
CA TYR A 124 -0.16 9.39 15.81
C TYR A 124 1.32 9.56 16.10
N ASP A 125 1.68 10.51 16.96
CA ASP A 125 3.08 10.86 17.30
C ASP A 125 3.93 11.14 16.04
N PHE A 126 3.37 11.85 15.08
CA PHE A 126 4.08 12.24 13.87
C PHE A 126 5.11 13.35 14.15
N SER A 127 6.25 13.27 13.48
CA SER A 127 7.22 14.37 13.50
C SER A 127 6.64 15.64 12.86
N GLU A 128 7.18 16.80 13.23
CA GLU A 128 6.75 18.09 12.67
C GLU A 128 6.86 18.12 11.13
N SER A 129 7.90 17.49 10.56
CA SER A 129 8.07 17.39 9.10
C SER A 129 6.97 16.58 8.43
N VAL A 130 6.51 15.50 9.05
CA VAL A 130 5.39 14.69 8.55
C VAL A 130 4.08 15.47 8.66
N LEU A 131 3.86 16.16 9.78
CA LEU A 131 2.65 16.98 9.96
C LEU A 131 2.59 18.14 8.94
N ARG A 132 3.73 18.78 8.63
CA ARG A 132 3.79 19.82 7.58
C ARG A 132 3.47 19.25 6.19
N GLU A 133 4.05 18.10 5.84
CA GLU A 133 3.75 17.41 4.56
C GLU A 133 2.26 17.02 4.47
N LEU A 134 1.69 16.44 5.52
CA LEU A 134 0.27 16.11 5.60
C LEU A 134 -0.63 17.32 5.45
N SER A 135 -0.30 18.44 6.13
CA SER A 135 -1.07 19.70 6.08
C SER A 135 -1.03 20.32 4.69
N GLU A 136 0.11 20.31 4.04
CA GLU A 136 0.29 20.84 2.69
C GLU A 136 -0.60 20.07 1.69
N TYR A 137 -0.57 18.72 1.73
CA TYR A 137 -1.40 17.93 0.85
C TYR A 137 -2.89 17.98 1.22
N TRP A 138 -3.23 18.14 2.50
CA TRP A 138 -4.61 18.39 2.92
C TRP A 138 -5.12 19.71 2.33
N TYR A 139 -4.35 20.80 2.45
CA TYR A 139 -4.67 22.09 1.83
C TYR A 139 -4.86 21.97 0.31
N GLN A 140 -3.88 21.39 -0.40
CA GLN A 140 -3.94 21.23 -1.86
C GLN A 140 -5.14 20.36 -2.29
N THR A 141 -5.46 19.32 -1.53
CA THR A 141 -6.60 18.45 -1.83
C THR A 141 -7.92 19.17 -1.61
N SER A 142 -8.02 19.95 -0.53
CA SER A 142 -9.21 20.76 -0.23
C SER A 142 -9.47 21.81 -1.32
N GLU A 143 -8.43 22.52 -1.77
CA GLU A 143 -8.51 23.47 -2.88
C GLU A 143 -8.93 22.78 -4.20
N PHE A 144 -8.41 21.59 -4.48
CA PHE A 144 -8.80 20.81 -5.64
C PHE A 144 -10.29 20.45 -5.60
N ILE A 145 -10.77 19.95 -4.47
CA ILE A 145 -12.20 19.58 -4.30
C ILE A 145 -13.09 20.81 -4.43
N GLN A 146 -12.71 21.93 -3.80
CA GLN A 146 -13.49 23.16 -3.87
C GLN A 146 -13.55 23.70 -5.28
N THR A 147 -12.42 23.74 -5.98
CA THR A 147 -12.36 24.17 -7.40
C THR A 147 -13.24 23.29 -8.29
N MET A 148 -13.21 21.97 -8.05
CA MET A 148 -14.07 21.03 -8.78
C MET A 148 -15.54 21.29 -8.47
N LYS A 149 -15.91 21.52 -7.22
CA LYS A 149 -17.28 21.82 -6.76
C LYS A 149 -17.80 23.10 -7.40
N ASP A 150 -17.02 24.18 -7.36
CA ASP A 150 -17.36 25.48 -7.96
C ASP A 150 -17.59 25.37 -9.49
N ASN A 151 -16.80 24.54 -10.14
CA ASN A 151 -16.93 24.27 -11.58
C ASN A 151 -18.25 23.53 -11.91
N PHE A 152 -18.71 22.63 -11.06
CA PHE A 152 -20.00 21.97 -11.22
C PHE A 152 -21.15 22.94 -10.95
N ILE A 153 -21.08 23.71 -9.85
CA ILE A 153 -22.09 24.70 -9.48
C ILE A 153 -22.24 25.78 -10.55
N SER A 154 -21.12 26.29 -11.10
CA SER A 154 -21.15 27.30 -12.17
C SER A 154 -21.82 26.80 -13.47
N LYS A 155 -21.90 25.48 -13.65
CA LYS A 155 -22.62 24.84 -14.78
C LYS A 155 -24.08 24.50 -14.43
N GLY A 156 -24.54 24.91 -13.24
CA GLY A 156 -25.92 24.73 -12.79
C GLY A 156 -26.21 23.36 -12.15
N PHE A 157 -25.19 22.61 -11.75
CA PHE A 157 -25.39 21.35 -11.01
C PHE A 157 -25.75 21.65 -9.55
N GLU A 158 -26.71 20.91 -9.02
CA GLU A 158 -26.95 20.79 -7.58
C GLU A 158 -26.14 19.60 -7.06
N ILE A 159 -25.28 19.81 -6.04
CA ILE A 159 -24.39 18.77 -5.53
C ILE A 159 -24.87 18.36 -4.13
N THR A 160 -25.16 17.07 -3.95
CA THR A 160 -25.28 16.45 -2.64
C THR A 160 -24.00 15.67 -2.36
N GLU A 161 -23.28 16.09 -1.32
CA GLU A 161 -21.98 15.56 -0.94
C GLU A 161 -22.09 14.54 0.19
N TYR A 162 -21.35 13.45 0.09
CA TYR A 162 -21.23 12.39 1.08
C TYR A 162 -19.74 12.14 1.35
N LYS A 163 -19.32 12.31 2.61
CA LYS A 163 -17.94 12.05 3.06
C LYS A 163 -17.94 10.86 3.99
N GLU A 164 -16.88 10.05 3.91
CA GLU A 164 -16.64 8.86 4.77
C GLU A 164 -17.90 8.00 4.94
N LEU A 165 -18.65 7.83 3.83
CA LEU A 165 -19.91 7.12 3.85
C LEU A 165 -19.69 5.61 3.92
N LYS A 166 -20.13 5.00 5.03
CA LYS A 166 -20.11 3.54 5.17
C LYS A 166 -21.20 2.92 4.29
N LEU A 167 -20.78 2.10 3.32
CA LEU A 167 -21.64 1.44 2.36
C LEU A 167 -21.59 -0.08 2.51
N PRO A 168 -22.76 -0.77 2.48
CA PRO A 168 -22.79 -2.20 2.22
C PRO A 168 -22.35 -2.44 0.78
N MET A 169 -21.53 -3.47 0.57
CA MET A 169 -21.03 -3.75 -0.77
C MET A 169 -22.06 -4.52 -1.60
N TYR A 170 -22.25 -4.08 -2.86
CA TYR A 170 -23.21 -4.67 -3.78
C TYR A 170 -22.98 -6.17 -4.04
N TYR A 171 -21.75 -6.64 -3.90
CA TYR A 171 -21.35 -8.04 -4.14
C TYR A 171 -21.52 -8.96 -2.93
N SER A 172 -21.85 -8.42 -1.75
CA SER A 172 -21.92 -9.19 -0.51
C SER A 172 -22.89 -8.56 0.49
N GLN A 173 -23.58 -9.38 1.26
CA GLN A 173 -24.48 -8.89 2.33
C GLN A 173 -23.75 -8.64 3.66
N VAL A 174 -22.50 -9.11 3.77
CA VAL A 174 -21.72 -9.06 5.01
C VAL A 174 -20.52 -8.12 4.91
N ASP A 175 -20.12 -7.75 3.70
CA ASP A 175 -19.01 -6.85 3.49
C ASP A 175 -19.46 -5.39 3.39
N SER A 176 -18.63 -4.53 3.90
CA SER A 176 -18.83 -3.08 3.84
C SER A 176 -17.51 -2.38 3.53
N GLY A 177 -17.61 -1.15 3.05
CA GLY A 177 -16.47 -0.27 2.86
C GLY A 177 -16.86 1.16 3.18
N THR A 178 -15.89 2.02 3.39
CA THR A 178 -16.09 3.45 3.61
C THR A 178 -15.67 4.18 2.34
N LEU A 179 -16.61 4.92 1.76
CA LEU A 179 -16.39 5.76 0.59
C LEU A 179 -15.85 7.11 1.04
N ASP A 180 -14.65 7.47 0.61
CA ASP A 180 -13.99 8.72 1.02
C ASP A 180 -14.82 9.95 0.62
N LEU A 181 -15.20 10.05 -0.66
CA LEU A 181 -16.03 11.14 -1.16
C LEU A 181 -16.95 10.66 -2.30
N GLY A 182 -18.25 10.89 -2.14
CA GLY A 182 -19.27 10.65 -3.16
C GLY A 182 -20.09 11.90 -3.42
N TRP A 183 -20.35 12.22 -4.67
CA TRP A 183 -21.27 13.29 -5.08
C TRP A 183 -22.42 12.74 -5.91
N ASP A 184 -23.64 13.12 -5.53
CA ASP A 184 -24.79 13.07 -6.42
C ASP A 184 -24.98 14.47 -7.03
N CYS A 185 -24.61 14.61 -8.29
CA CYS A 185 -24.65 15.88 -9.03
C CYS A 185 -25.90 15.92 -9.92
N LYS A 186 -26.96 16.60 -9.46
CA LYS A 186 -28.18 16.74 -10.22
C LYS A 186 -28.05 17.88 -11.22
N LEU A 187 -28.34 17.57 -12.48
CA LEU A 187 -28.34 18.51 -13.59
C LEU A 187 -29.64 19.33 -13.64
N PRO A 188 -29.65 20.51 -14.29
CA PRO A 188 -30.88 21.28 -14.52
C PRO A 188 -31.99 20.50 -15.26
N SER A 189 -31.62 19.46 -16.00
CA SER A 189 -32.55 18.55 -16.68
C SER A 189 -33.24 17.55 -15.74
N GLY A 190 -32.86 17.51 -14.46
CA GLY A 190 -33.30 16.50 -13.48
C GLY A 190 -32.55 15.17 -13.56
N LYS A 191 -31.59 15.02 -14.51
CA LYS A 191 -30.69 13.85 -14.61
C LYS A 191 -29.54 13.97 -13.60
N HIS A 192 -28.84 12.86 -13.36
CA HIS A 192 -27.81 12.76 -12.34
C HIS A 192 -26.47 12.32 -12.95
N LEU A 193 -25.39 12.95 -12.50
CA LEU A 193 -24.01 12.50 -12.64
C LEU A 193 -23.53 12.04 -11.28
N ILE A 194 -23.05 10.80 -11.18
CA ILE A 194 -22.53 10.25 -9.95
C ILE A 194 -21.01 10.35 -9.96
N LEU A 195 -20.40 10.90 -8.93
CA LEU A 195 -18.97 11.06 -8.82
C LEU A 195 -18.46 10.33 -7.56
N ILE A 196 -17.42 9.54 -7.73
CA ILE A 196 -16.69 8.84 -6.67
C ILE A 196 -15.25 9.34 -6.70
N LEU A 197 -14.74 9.73 -5.53
CA LEU A 197 -13.35 10.10 -5.37
C LEU A 197 -12.75 9.30 -4.20
N ASP A 198 -11.61 8.67 -4.46
CA ASP A 198 -10.85 7.86 -3.52
C ASP A 198 -9.47 8.48 -3.34
N TYR A 199 -9.08 8.74 -2.09
CA TYR A 199 -7.79 9.32 -1.76
C TYR A 199 -6.71 8.25 -1.61
N LYS A 200 -5.53 8.51 -2.16
CA LYS A 200 -4.37 7.64 -2.01
C LYS A 200 -3.14 8.48 -1.62
N TYR A 201 -2.71 8.34 -0.38
CA TYR A 201 -1.59 9.13 0.13
C TYR A 201 -0.21 8.54 -0.20
N GLY A 202 -0.12 7.29 -0.64
CA GLY A 202 1.14 6.63 -0.97
C GLY A 202 1.89 7.26 -2.14
N LYS A 203 3.23 7.33 -2.05
CA LYS A 203 4.12 7.89 -3.10
C LYS A 203 4.89 6.85 -3.91
N GLY A 204 4.95 5.61 -3.44
CA GLY A 204 5.82 4.58 -4.04
C GLY A 204 5.17 3.77 -5.15
N VAL A 205 3.85 3.76 -5.24
CA VAL A 205 3.07 2.97 -6.20
C VAL A 205 1.97 3.83 -6.76
N GLU A 206 1.99 4.02 -8.06
CA GLU A 206 0.94 4.73 -8.78
C GLU A 206 -0.29 3.82 -8.91
N VAL A 207 -1.47 4.33 -8.50
CA VAL A 207 -2.73 3.59 -8.52
C VAL A 207 -3.52 3.95 -9.77
N GLU A 208 -3.88 2.95 -10.56
CA GLU A 208 -4.70 3.15 -11.77
C GLU A 208 -6.18 3.21 -11.44
N VAL A 209 -6.90 4.13 -12.07
CA VAL A 209 -8.36 4.28 -11.92
C VAL A 209 -9.13 3.36 -12.85
N LYS A 210 -8.56 3.10 -14.04
CA LYS A 210 -9.21 2.29 -15.07
C LYS A 210 -9.28 0.82 -14.65
N HIS A 211 -10.48 0.24 -14.69
CA HIS A 211 -10.77 -1.11 -14.25
C HIS A 211 -10.41 -1.40 -12.78
N ASN A 212 -10.24 -0.35 -11.96
CA ASN A 212 -9.91 -0.49 -10.55
C ASN A 212 -11.13 -1.03 -9.77
N PRO A 213 -11.04 -2.22 -9.16
CA PRO A 213 -12.19 -2.85 -8.54
C PRO A 213 -12.68 -2.11 -7.29
N GLN A 214 -11.83 -1.36 -6.60
CA GLN A 214 -12.21 -0.58 -5.43
C GLN A 214 -13.20 0.53 -5.80
N VAL A 215 -12.79 1.45 -6.67
CA VAL A 215 -13.65 2.60 -7.05
C VAL A 215 -14.89 2.18 -7.84
N ILE A 216 -14.80 1.09 -8.64
CA ILE A 216 -15.96 0.51 -9.33
C ILE A 216 -16.98 -0.03 -8.32
N SER A 217 -16.48 -0.71 -7.27
CA SER A 217 -17.35 -1.24 -6.21
C SER A 217 -18.01 -0.15 -5.40
N TYR A 218 -17.28 0.90 -5.08
CA TYR A 218 -17.87 2.08 -4.44
C TYR A 218 -18.91 2.75 -5.33
N ALA A 219 -18.64 2.92 -6.63
CA ALA A 219 -19.59 3.53 -7.56
C ALA A 219 -20.90 2.74 -7.60
N LYS A 220 -20.84 1.42 -7.75
CA LYS A 220 -22.04 0.58 -7.77
C LYS A 220 -22.76 0.58 -6.45
N SER A 221 -22.07 0.43 -5.34
CA SER A 221 -22.68 0.43 -4.00
C SER A 221 -23.31 1.79 -3.65
N PHE A 222 -22.68 2.88 -4.06
CA PHE A 222 -23.22 4.22 -3.85
C PHE A 222 -24.49 4.47 -4.68
N ILE A 223 -24.52 4.02 -5.93
CA ILE A 223 -25.74 4.06 -6.75
C ILE A 223 -26.88 3.26 -6.09
N GLU A 224 -26.62 2.06 -5.58
CA GLU A 224 -27.64 1.27 -4.88
C GLU A 224 -28.11 1.96 -3.58
N TYR A 225 -27.19 2.61 -2.88
CA TYR A 225 -27.53 3.43 -1.72
C TYR A 225 -28.45 4.60 -2.10
N LEU A 226 -28.11 5.38 -3.14
CA LEU A 226 -28.93 6.51 -3.61
C LEU A 226 -30.30 6.04 -4.12
N LYS A 227 -30.38 4.90 -4.78
CA LYS A 227 -31.66 4.28 -5.19
C LYS A 227 -32.55 3.97 -3.97
N SER A 228 -31.95 3.47 -2.91
CA SER A 228 -32.69 3.09 -1.69
C SER A 228 -33.12 4.28 -0.84
N MET A 229 -32.27 5.31 -0.74
CA MET A 229 -32.48 6.46 0.16
C MET A 229 -33.15 7.64 -0.55
N ASN A 230 -32.80 7.92 -1.78
CA ASN A 230 -33.21 9.11 -2.53
C ASN A 230 -34.14 8.79 -3.71
N ASN A 231 -34.57 7.54 -3.88
CA ASN A 231 -35.39 7.07 -5.00
C ASN A 231 -34.76 7.39 -6.38
N LEU A 232 -33.42 7.44 -6.48
CA LEU A 232 -32.71 7.62 -7.74
C LEU A 232 -33.08 6.48 -8.71
N LYS A 233 -33.46 6.81 -9.92
CA LYS A 233 -33.75 5.82 -10.97
C LYS A 233 -32.54 5.65 -11.88
N GLU A 234 -32.31 4.43 -12.35
CA GLU A 234 -31.19 4.13 -13.26
C GLU A 234 -31.25 4.93 -14.56
N GLU A 235 -32.45 5.12 -15.09
CA GLU A 235 -32.69 5.92 -16.30
C GLU A 235 -32.32 7.41 -16.14
N ASP A 236 -32.19 7.89 -14.90
CA ASP A 236 -31.81 9.28 -14.63
C ASP A 236 -30.29 9.47 -14.49
N ILE A 237 -29.54 8.39 -14.45
CA ILE A 237 -28.06 8.45 -14.38
C ILE A 237 -27.50 8.60 -15.78
N VAL A 238 -26.88 9.74 -16.07
CA VAL A 238 -26.29 10.01 -17.39
C VAL A 238 -24.80 9.67 -17.47
N ASN A 239 -24.09 9.75 -16.36
CA ASN A 239 -22.67 9.46 -16.30
C ASN A 239 -22.23 9.10 -14.88
N ILE A 240 -21.20 8.27 -14.78
CA ILE A 240 -20.55 7.89 -13.52
C ILE A 240 -19.07 8.20 -13.68
N GLN A 241 -18.53 9.05 -12.82
CA GLN A 241 -17.10 9.39 -12.80
C GLN A 241 -16.44 8.80 -11.56
N THR A 242 -15.37 8.06 -11.77
CA THR A 242 -14.48 7.60 -10.70
C THR A 242 -13.17 8.35 -10.79
N ILE A 243 -12.70 8.82 -9.65
CA ILE A 243 -11.46 9.58 -9.52
C ILE A 243 -10.60 8.93 -8.44
N ILE A 244 -9.32 8.72 -8.76
CA ILE A 244 -8.28 8.47 -7.76
C ILE A 244 -7.44 9.73 -7.68
N TYR A 245 -7.33 10.28 -6.47
CA TYR A 245 -6.50 11.43 -6.17
C TYR A 245 -5.31 11.01 -5.31
N GLN A 246 -4.11 11.11 -5.88
CA GLN A 246 -2.87 10.69 -5.24
C GLN A 246 -1.89 11.87 -5.26
N PRO A 247 -1.91 12.77 -4.25
CA PRO A 247 -1.20 14.05 -4.30
C PRO A 247 0.32 13.94 -4.36
N ARG A 248 0.89 12.83 -3.89
CA ARG A 248 2.36 12.63 -3.78
C ARG A 248 3.01 12.06 -5.04
N ILE A 249 2.32 12.05 -6.19
CA ILE A 249 2.86 11.60 -7.48
C ILE A 249 2.79 12.69 -8.54
N ALA A 250 3.56 12.54 -9.63
CA ALA A 250 3.66 13.55 -10.68
C ALA A 250 2.33 13.87 -11.38
N SER A 251 1.42 12.88 -11.48
CA SER A 251 0.09 13.05 -12.07
C SER A 251 -0.97 12.70 -11.03
N PRO A 252 -1.33 13.62 -10.11
CA PRO A 252 -2.11 13.31 -8.93
C PRO A 252 -3.55 12.90 -9.20
N ILE A 253 -4.11 13.26 -10.35
CA ILE A 253 -5.52 13.07 -10.67
C ILE A 253 -5.66 12.06 -11.80
N LYS A 254 -6.33 10.94 -11.51
CA LYS A 254 -6.74 9.99 -12.53
C LYS A 254 -8.24 9.87 -12.57
N ARG A 255 -8.82 9.94 -13.76
CA ARG A 255 -10.28 9.93 -13.95
C ARG A 255 -10.68 8.88 -14.95
N GLN A 256 -11.80 8.22 -14.67
CA GLN A 256 -12.47 7.32 -15.60
C GLN A 256 -13.97 7.59 -15.56
N ALA A 257 -14.56 7.78 -16.73
CA ALA A 257 -16.01 7.89 -16.89
C ALA A 257 -16.60 6.55 -17.37
N TYR A 258 -17.80 6.26 -16.89
CA TYR A 258 -18.58 5.07 -17.28
C TYR A 258 -20.01 5.48 -17.63
N LEU A 259 -20.57 4.84 -18.63
CA LEU A 259 -22.02 4.69 -18.75
C LEU A 259 -22.48 3.59 -17.78
N LEU A 260 -23.75 3.56 -17.41
CA LEU A 260 -24.27 2.58 -16.48
C LEU A 260 -24.05 1.13 -16.95
N ASP A 261 -24.23 0.86 -18.24
CA ASP A 261 -24.00 -0.46 -18.82
C ASP A 261 -22.53 -0.88 -18.77
N GLU A 262 -21.60 0.07 -18.91
CA GLU A 262 -20.16 -0.19 -18.80
C GLU A 262 -19.79 -0.50 -17.36
N LEU A 263 -20.32 0.25 -16.40
CA LEU A 263 -20.14 -0.04 -14.97
C LEU A 263 -20.71 -1.41 -14.62
N ASN A 264 -21.88 -1.77 -15.12
CA ASN A 264 -22.51 -3.07 -14.87
C ASN A 264 -21.64 -4.23 -15.41
N LYS A 265 -21.01 -4.08 -16.58
CA LYS A 265 -20.07 -5.09 -17.11
C LYS A 265 -18.85 -5.26 -16.20
N GLU A 266 -18.29 -4.17 -15.67
CA GLU A 266 -17.19 -4.24 -14.72
C GLU A 266 -17.62 -4.91 -13.41
N THR A 267 -18.81 -4.59 -12.92
CA THR A 267 -19.34 -5.22 -11.68
C THR A 267 -19.62 -6.71 -11.87
N GLU A 268 -20.04 -7.16 -13.05
CA GLU A 268 -20.15 -8.59 -13.35
C GLU A 268 -18.80 -9.32 -13.31
N ARG A 269 -17.74 -8.67 -13.82
CA ARG A 269 -16.36 -9.19 -13.75
C ARG A 269 -15.92 -9.36 -12.29
N ILE A 270 -16.17 -8.35 -11.47
CA ILE A 270 -15.83 -8.36 -10.03
C ILE A 270 -16.63 -9.45 -9.31
N ASN A 271 -17.94 -9.53 -9.56
CA ASN A 271 -18.80 -10.55 -8.93
C ASN A 271 -18.31 -11.97 -9.20
N LYS A 272 -17.89 -12.30 -10.42
CA LYS A 272 -17.34 -13.62 -10.74
C LYS A 272 -16.09 -13.93 -9.91
N GLY A 273 -15.21 -12.95 -9.71
CA GLY A 273 -14.02 -13.10 -8.87
C GLY A 273 -14.38 -13.25 -7.39
N VAL A 274 -15.32 -12.46 -6.91
CA VAL A 274 -15.82 -12.53 -5.53
C VAL A 274 -16.49 -13.86 -5.23
N GLU A 275 -17.31 -14.37 -6.15
CA GLU A 275 -17.91 -15.71 -6.03
C GLU A 275 -16.84 -16.78 -5.84
N LEU A 276 -15.72 -16.69 -6.58
CA LEU A 276 -14.61 -17.62 -6.44
C LEU A 276 -13.93 -17.49 -5.08
N VAL A 277 -13.67 -16.26 -4.61
CA VAL A 277 -13.08 -16.03 -3.28
C VAL A 277 -13.94 -16.65 -2.18
N TYR A 278 -15.25 -16.43 -2.21
CA TYR A 278 -16.16 -17.02 -1.24
C TYR A 278 -16.30 -18.54 -1.37
N TYR A 279 -16.22 -19.07 -2.59
CA TYR A 279 -16.16 -20.51 -2.80
C TYR A 279 -14.95 -21.14 -2.09
N ILE A 280 -13.76 -20.56 -2.28
CA ILE A 280 -12.51 -21.01 -1.65
C ILE A 280 -12.61 -20.89 -0.12
N TYR A 281 -13.11 -19.77 0.38
CA TYR A 281 -13.30 -19.56 1.81
C TYR A 281 -14.19 -20.63 2.47
N LYS A 282 -15.29 -20.96 1.83
CA LYS A 282 -16.26 -21.96 2.36
C LYS A 282 -15.78 -23.40 2.19
N ALA A 283 -14.93 -23.65 1.20
CA ALA A 283 -14.46 -24.99 0.87
C ALA A 283 -13.40 -25.54 1.83
N LYS A 284 -13.24 -25.02 3.03
CA LYS A 284 -12.27 -25.31 4.14
C LYS A 284 -11.54 -26.69 4.13
N GLN A 285 -11.90 -27.59 3.21
CA GLN A 285 -11.35 -28.95 3.05
C GLN A 285 -10.27 -29.05 1.95
N HIS A 286 -10.04 -27.97 1.18
CA HIS A 286 -9.04 -27.96 0.11
C HIS A 286 -7.78 -27.23 0.58
N ASP A 287 -6.64 -27.65 0.06
CA ASP A 287 -5.40 -26.91 0.23
C ASP A 287 -5.59 -25.51 -0.38
N LEU A 288 -5.63 -24.46 0.45
CA LEU A 288 -5.79 -23.07 0.02
C LEU A 288 -4.71 -22.66 -0.99
N TYR A 289 -3.54 -23.29 -0.91
CA TYR A 289 -2.43 -23.02 -1.81
C TYR A 289 -2.70 -23.46 -3.26
N ASP A 290 -3.64 -24.38 -3.52
CA ASP A 290 -4.05 -24.74 -4.88
C ASP A 290 -4.72 -23.57 -5.62
N TYR A 291 -5.22 -22.59 -4.88
CA TYR A 291 -5.86 -21.38 -5.39
C TYR A 291 -5.00 -20.13 -5.23
N ALA A 292 -3.82 -20.28 -4.67
CA ALA A 292 -2.86 -19.18 -4.55
C ALA A 292 -2.17 -18.92 -5.89
N VAL A 293 -2.17 -17.64 -6.30
CA VAL A 293 -1.59 -17.17 -7.56
C VAL A 293 -0.59 -16.08 -7.25
N PRO A 294 0.68 -16.45 -7.01
CA PRO A 294 1.74 -15.47 -6.79
C PRO A 294 1.89 -14.53 -7.98
N SER A 295 2.08 -13.26 -7.68
CA SER A 295 2.43 -12.24 -8.66
C SER A 295 3.01 -11.01 -7.94
N ASP A 296 3.77 -10.19 -8.66
CA ASP A 296 4.34 -8.97 -8.09
C ASP A 296 3.26 -8.06 -7.48
N SER A 297 2.09 -7.97 -8.12
CA SER A 297 0.99 -7.13 -7.64
C SER A 297 0.26 -7.76 -6.45
N ALA A 298 -0.12 -9.03 -6.54
CA ALA A 298 -0.89 -9.69 -5.48
C ALA A 298 -0.07 -9.90 -4.20
N CYS A 299 1.24 -10.20 -4.33
CA CYS A 299 2.11 -10.52 -3.21
C CYS A 299 2.75 -9.29 -2.55
N LYS A 300 2.75 -8.12 -3.21
CA LYS A 300 3.44 -6.91 -2.72
C LYS A 300 3.02 -6.52 -1.31
N PHE A 301 1.73 -6.52 -1.03
CA PHE A 301 1.15 -6.16 0.26
C PHE A 301 0.35 -7.31 0.90
N CYS A 302 0.69 -8.56 0.56
CA CYS A 302 0.02 -9.72 1.11
C CYS A 302 0.61 -10.08 2.48
N LYS A 303 -0.21 -10.04 3.55
CA LYS A 303 0.20 -10.40 4.90
C LYS A 303 0.68 -11.85 5.01
N ALA A 304 0.08 -12.75 4.20
CA ALA A 304 0.43 -14.17 4.17
C ALA A 304 1.67 -14.48 3.33
N LYS A 305 2.37 -13.47 2.80
CA LYS A 305 3.48 -13.65 1.85
C LYS A 305 4.56 -14.61 2.36
N SER A 306 5.01 -14.46 3.62
CA SER A 306 6.03 -15.33 4.25
C SER A 306 5.56 -16.77 4.44
N LEU A 307 4.29 -16.95 4.68
CA LEU A 307 3.68 -18.24 4.97
C LEU A 307 3.17 -18.94 3.70
N CYS A 308 3.15 -18.23 2.57
CA CYS A 308 2.56 -18.72 1.33
C CYS A 308 3.49 -19.72 0.64
N LYS A 309 3.12 -21.00 0.69
CA LYS A 309 3.84 -22.10 0.03
C LYS A 309 4.09 -21.81 -1.45
N LYS A 310 3.07 -21.36 -2.19
CA LYS A 310 3.21 -21.08 -3.64
C LYS A 310 4.18 -19.94 -3.94
N TYR A 311 4.15 -18.88 -3.14
CA TYR A 311 5.11 -17.79 -3.28
C TYR A 311 6.54 -18.25 -2.97
N ASN A 312 6.71 -19.05 -1.91
CA ASN A 312 8.02 -19.60 -1.55
C ASN A 312 8.56 -20.56 -2.62
N GLU A 313 7.70 -21.43 -3.18
CA GLU A 313 8.06 -22.33 -4.28
C GLU A 313 8.51 -21.53 -5.53
N GLU A 314 7.82 -20.45 -5.89
CA GLU A 314 8.19 -19.58 -7.00
C GLU A 314 9.53 -18.88 -6.75
N MET A 315 9.73 -18.31 -5.56
CA MET A 315 10.98 -17.65 -5.21
C MET A 315 12.17 -18.63 -5.21
N LEU A 316 11.98 -19.85 -4.69
CA LEU A 316 13.01 -20.88 -4.70
C LEU A 316 13.33 -21.36 -6.13
N SER A 317 12.33 -21.42 -7.02
CA SER A 317 12.57 -21.78 -8.42
C SER A 317 13.44 -20.76 -9.15
N LEU A 318 13.31 -19.46 -8.80
CA LEU A 318 14.16 -18.40 -9.36
C LEU A 318 15.66 -18.58 -9.01
N LEU A 319 15.96 -19.25 -7.88
CA LEU A 319 17.36 -19.58 -7.52
C LEU A 319 17.95 -20.65 -8.45
N GLY A 320 17.12 -21.57 -8.98
CA GLY A 320 17.52 -22.56 -9.97
C GLY A 320 17.83 -21.97 -11.35
N ASP A 321 17.31 -20.77 -11.64
CA ASP A 321 17.52 -20.06 -12.90
C ASP A 321 18.83 -19.27 -12.95
N LEU A 322 19.67 -19.35 -11.88
CA LEU A 322 20.98 -18.70 -11.86
C LEU A 322 21.85 -19.20 -13.03
N PRO A 323 22.42 -18.29 -13.82
CA PRO A 323 23.30 -18.68 -14.92
C PRO A 323 24.51 -19.48 -14.40
N GLN A 324 24.67 -20.70 -14.89
CA GLN A 324 25.86 -21.52 -14.57
C GLN A 324 27.00 -21.18 -15.52
N ILE A 325 28.09 -20.68 -14.96
CA ILE A 325 29.33 -20.41 -15.72
C ILE A 325 30.20 -21.66 -15.64
N ARG A 326 30.36 -22.36 -16.76
CA ARG A 326 31.16 -23.60 -16.85
C ARG A 326 32.51 -23.40 -17.53
N GLU A 327 32.78 -22.23 -18.08
CA GLU A 327 33.97 -21.91 -18.85
C GLU A 327 34.77 -20.75 -18.23
N THR A 328 36.05 -20.67 -18.52
CA THR A 328 36.94 -19.61 -18.00
C THR A 328 36.68 -18.24 -18.63
N ALA A 329 35.99 -18.18 -19.76
CA ALA A 329 35.57 -16.95 -20.42
C ALA A 329 34.04 -16.90 -20.54
N ILE A 330 33.44 -15.78 -20.15
CA ILE A 330 32.00 -15.56 -20.26
C ILE A 330 31.65 -15.16 -21.69
N SER A 331 30.77 -15.90 -22.36
CA SER A 331 30.26 -15.54 -23.68
C SER A 331 29.37 -14.30 -23.65
N ASN A 332 29.18 -13.61 -24.79
CA ASN A 332 28.29 -12.46 -24.89
C ASN A 332 26.84 -12.81 -24.50
N GLU A 333 26.36 -14.01 -24.81
CA GLU A 333 25.05 -14.50 -24.47
C GLU A 333 24.93 -14.73 -22.95
N GLN A 334 25.95 -15.24 -22.30
CA GLN A 334 26.01 -15.39 -20.85
C GLN A 334 26.04 -14.03 -20.15
N ILE A 335 26.76 -13.04 -20.69
CA ILE A 335 26.75 -11.65 -20.16
C ILE A 335 25.35 -11.10 -20.19
N VAL A 336 24.63 -11.22 -21.32
CA VAL A 336 23.24 -10.72 -21.44
C VAL A 336 22.35 -11.41 -20.40
N LYS A 337 22.40 -12.73 -20.25
CA LYS A 337 21.62 -13.48 -19.27
C LYS A 337 21.93 -13.06 -17.84
N ILE A 338 23.19 -12.82 -17.48
CA ILE A 338 23.58 -12.34 -16.15
C ILE A 338 23.01 -10.94 -15.89
N LEU A 339 23.10 -10.02 -16.86
CA LEU A 339 22.56 -8.68 -16.73
C LEU A 339 21.02 -8.66 -16.65
N GLU A 340 20.37 -9.56 -17.39
CA GLU A 340 18.92 -9.76 -17.28
C GLU A 340 18.52 -10.33 -15.91
N PHE A 341 19.30 -11.29 -15.39
CA PHE A 341 19.10 -11.84 -14.05
C PHE A 341 19.26 -10.77 -12.98
N GLU A 342 20.36 -10.00 -13.02
CA GLU A 342 20.58 -8.88 -12.10
C GLU A 342 19.42 -7.88 -12.12
N LYS A 343 18.92 -7.54 -13.29
CA LYS A 343 17.88 -6.55 -13.47
C LYS A 343 16.50 -7.04 -13.05
N ASN A 344 16.15 -8.27 -13.38
CA ASN A 344 14.78 -8.76 -13.34
C ASN A 344 14.52 -9.74 -12.18
N VAL A 345 15.53 -10.49 -11.75
CA VAL A 345 15.42 -11.58 -10.78
C VAL A 345 16.06 -11.23 -9.44
N LEU A 346 17.26 -10.70 -9.43
CA LEU A 346 17.98 -10.38 -8.19
C LEU A 346 17.21 -9.44 -7.24
N PRO A 347 16.49 -8.39 -7.70
CA PRO A 347 15.70 -7.57 -6.81
C PRO A 347 14.58 -8.33 -6.10
N LYS A 348 13.93 -9.28 -6.78
CA LYS A 348 12.87 -10.12 -6.21
C LYS A 348 13.41 -11.07 -5.13
N ILE A 349 14.55 -11.69 -5.41
CA ILE A 349 15.24 -12.55 -4.45
C ILE A 349 15.67 -11.73 -3.22
N THR A 350 16.23 -10.55 -3.44
CA THR A 350 16.63 -9.65 -2.34
C THR A 350 15.45 -9.24 -1.48
N GLU A 351 14.33 -8.89 -2.11
CA GLU A 351 13.08 -8.57 -1.40
C GLU A 351 12.59 -9.77 -0.58
N TYR A 352 12.60 -10.97 -1.17
CA TYR A 352 12.23 -12.19 -0.49
C TYR A 352 13.12 -12.50 0.72
N ILE A 353 14.45 -12.40 0.57
CA ILE A 353 15.40 -12.63 1.67
C ILE A 353 15.16 -11.63 2.80
N ASN A 354 14.97 -10.35 2.50
CA ASN A 354 14.69 -9.34 3.51
C ASN A 354 13.39 -9.62 4.26
N PHE A 355 12.40 -10.09 3.56
CA PHE A 355 11.12 -10.48 4.11
C PHE A 355 11.23 -11.71 5.03
N VAL A 356 11.99 -12.74 4.61
CA VAL A 356 12.28 -13.90 5.49
C VAL A 356 13.02 -13.47 6.74
N LYS A 357 14.00 -12.55 6.63
CA LYS A 357 14.73 -12.01 7.77
C LYS A 357 13.81 -11.30 8.75
N SER A 358 12.88 -10.45 8.27
CA SER A 358 11.90 -9.80 9.13
C SER A 358 11.00 -10.81 9.84
N SER A 359 10.47 -11.79 9.12
CA SER A 359 9.65 -12.84 9.72
C SER A 359 10.39 -13.67 10.78
N VAL A 360 11.69 -13.93 10.56
CA VAL A 360 12.55 -14.63 11.54
C VAL A 360 12.78 -13.74 12.75
N GLU A 361 13.03 -12.45 12.57
CA GLU A 361 13.19 -11.47 13.66
C GLU A 361 11.95 -11.46 14.55
N ASP A 362 10.76 -11.34 13.99
CA ASP A 362 9.49 -11.34 14.71
C ASP A 362 9.29 -12.62 15.52
N ARG A 363 9.60 -13.77 14.94
CA ARG A 363 9.50 -15.07 15.62
C ARG A 363 10.48 -15.20 16.78
N LEU A 364 11.72 -14.76 16.60
CA LEU A 364 12.72 -14.77 17.67
C LEU A 364 12.36 -13.81 18.81
N LEU A 365 11.80 -12.64 18.49
CA LEU A 365 11.28 -11.70 19.49
C LEU A 365 10.07 -12.27 20.25
N ALA A 366 9.24 -13.07 19.58
CA ALA A 366 8.13 -13.80 20.20
C ALA A 366 8.57 -15.00 21.06
N GLY A 367 9.89 -15.32 21.08
CA GLY A 367 10.45 -16.40 21.89
C GLY A 367 10.61 -17.73 21.18
N ASP A 368 10.38 -17.79 19.84
CA ASP A 368 10.65 -18.99 19.06
C ASP A 368 12.15 -19.30 19.06
N LYS A 369 12.49 -20.60 19.02
CA LYS A 369 13.86 -21.05 18.82
C LYS A 369 14.04 -21.57 17.39
N ILE A 370 14.92 -20.93 16.65
CA ILE A 370 15.28 -21.34 15.29
C ILE A 370 16.74 -21.76 15.29
N ASN A 371 17.00 -23.05 15.06
CA ASN A 371 18.36 -23.58 15.09
C ASN A 371 19.25 -22.85 14.07
N GLY A 372 20.43 -22.43 14.50
CA GLY A 372 21.41 -21.73 13.66
C GLY A 372 21.16 -20.24 13.48
N VAL A 373 20.14 -19.67 14.15
CA VAL A 373 19.80 -18.24 14.01
C VAL A 373 19.57 -17.61 15.40
N HIS A 374 20.07 -16.39 15.59
CA HIS A 374 19.88 -15.62 16.80
C HIS A 374 19.82 -14.11 16.52
N LEU A 375 19.34 -13.35 17.49
CA LEU A 375 19.33 -11.89 17.41
C LEU A 375 20.64 -11.33 17.94
N VAL A 376 21.21 -10.37 17.23
CA VAL A 376 22.38 -9.59 17.66
C VAL A 376 22.11 -8.10 17.49
N GLU A 377 22.72 -7.28 18.31
CA GLU A 377 22.65 -5.83 18.15
C GLU A 377 23.36 -5.38 16.88
N SER A 378 22.65 -4.59 16.08
CA SER A 378 23.25 -3.99 14.87
C SER A 378 24.29 -2.92 15.25
N LYS A 379 25.39 -2.85 14.49
CA LYS A 379 26.34 -1.74 14.62
C LYS A 379 25.67 -0.46 14.11
N THR A 380 25.50 0.53 14.98
CA THR A 380 24.99 1.84 14.61
C THR A 380 26.13 2.77 14.20
N ARG A 381 25.90 3.60 13.20
CA ARG A 381 26.83 4.65 12.81
C ARG A 381 26.41 5.96 13.46
N THR A 382 27.39 6.73 13.92
CA THR A 382 27.17 8.09 14.42
C THR A 382 26.51 8.94 13.34
N GLN A 383 25.47 9.67 13.69
CA GLN A 383 24.73 10.56 12.79
C GLN A 383 24.73 11.97 13.38
N TYR A 384 24.52 12.96 12.53
CA TYR A 384 24.26 14.33 12.99
C TYR A 384 22.95 14.39 13.76
N ILE A 385 22.88 15.30 14.74
CA ILE A 385 21.60 15.69 15.34
C ILE A 385 20.71 16.34 14.28
N GLN A 386 19.40 16.37 14.49
CA GLN A 386 18.45 16.92 13.50
C GLN A 386 18.52 18.47 13.39
N ASP A 387 19.03 19.16 14.42
CA ASP A 387 19.15 20.62 14.45
C ASP A 387 20.38 21.08 13.64
N THR A 388 20.17 21.34 12.36
CA THR A 388 21.20 21.81 11.43
C THR A 388 21.80 23.15 11.87
N ASN A 389 21.01 24.08 12.42
CA ASN A 389 21.49 25.38 12.86
C ASN A 389 22.46 25.23 14.02
N LYS A 390 22.13 24.36 14.99
CA LYS A 390 23.02 24.04 16.09
C LYS A 390 24.36 23.44 15.60
N ILE A 391 24.32 22.57 14.58
CA ILE A 391 25.54 21.99 13.99
C ILE A 391 26.43 23.08 13.41
N VAL A 392 25.83 23.97 12.61
CA VAL A 392 26.54 25.08 11.97
C VAL A 392 27.15 26.02 13.03
N ASP A 393 26.38 26.39 14.05
CA ASP A 393 26.83 27.30 15.12
C ASP A 393 27.99 26.71 15.92
N VAL A 394 27.94 25.44 16.28
CA VAL A 394 29.01 24.75 17.04
C VAL A 394 30.29 24.68 16.21
N LEU A 395 30.20 24.30 14.95
CA LEU A 395 31.36 24.16 14.07
C LEU A 395 31.96 25.52 13.66
N SER A 396 31.13 26.54 13.47
CA SER A 396 31.59 27.90 13.14
C SER A 396 32.43 28.55 14.26
N LYS A 397 32.13 28.24 15.53
CA LYS A 397 32.95 28.73 16.67
C LYS A 397 34.37 28.19 16.63
N GLU A 398 34.58 27.02 16.08
CA GLU A 398 35.90 26.41 15.87
C GLU A 398 36.49 26.75 14.48
N GLY A 399 35.86 27.66 13.73
CA GLY A 399 36.27 28.05 12.39
C GLY A 399 36.21 26.91 11.36
N ILE A 400 35.28 25.97 11.55
CA ILE A 400 35.04 24.87 10.65
C ILE A 400 33.78 25.16 9.82
N ASP A 401 33.91 25.12 8.50
CA ASP A 401 32.77 25.21 7.62
C ASP A 401 32.00 23.88 7.62
N ALA A 402 30.77 23.91 8.14
CA ALA A 402 29.91 22.76 8.24
C ALA A 402 29.24 22.35 6.90
N VAL A 403 29.20 23.30 5.94
CA VAL A 403 28.45 23.18 4.69
C VAL A 403 29.43 23.13 3.52
N ASP A 404 29.21 22.24 2.57
CA ASP A 404 29.89 22.28 1.29
C ASP A 404 29.21 23.29 0.34
N HIS A 405 29.85 23.63 -0.75
CA HIS A 405 29.32 24.57 -1.75
C HIS A 405 28.02 24.07 -2.44
N SER A 406 27.55 22.86 -2.15
CA SER A 406 26.29 22.28 -2.63
C SER A 406 25.14 22.37 -1.61
N ILE A 407 25.29 23.13 -0.54
CA ILE A 407 24.31 23.32 0.55
C ILE A 407 24.03 21.99 1.32
N LYS A 408 25.03 21.14 1.45
CA LYS A 408 24.95 19.90 2.26
C LYS A 408 25.98 19.95 3.39
N LEU A 409 25.60 19.40 4.55
CA LEU A 409 26.56 19.20 5.62
C LEU A 409 27.69 18.27 5.15
N ARG A 410 28.93 18.63 5.50
CA ARG A 410 30.10 17.78 5.28
C ARG A 410 29.95 16.47 6.06
N THR A 411 30.61 15.42 5.60
CA THR A 411 30.50 14.14 6.31
C THR A 411 31.14 14.24 7.71
N ILE A 412 30.59 13.47 8.67
CA ILE A 412 31.14 13.41 10.02
C ILE A 412 32.63 13.02 9.99
N SER A 413 33.04 12.18 9.05
CA SER A 413 34.44 11.79 8.87
C SER A 413 35.33 12.97 8.48
N ASP A 414 34.85 13.86 7.60
CA ASP A 414 35.60 15.03 7.19
C ASP A 414 35.67 16.08 8.32
N ILE A 415 34.58 16.23 9.06
CA ILE A 415 34.55 17.10 10.24
C ILE A 415 35.54 16.59 11.30
N LYS A 416 35.58 15.28 11.60
CA LYS A 416 36.54 14.70 12.52
C LYS A 416 37.99 14.97 12.11
N LYS A 417 38.33 14.89 10.82
CA LYS A 417 39.66 15.22 10.28
C LYS A 417 40.02 16.70 10.48
N GLU A 418 39.06 17.57 10.29
CA GLU A 418 39.30 19.02 10.50
C GLU A 418 39.43 19.37 11.99
N LEU A 419 38.58 18.80 12.85
CA LEU A 419 38.69 18.95 14.30
C LEU A 419 40.06 18.49 14.82
N SER A 420 40.57 17.36 14.35
CA SER A 420 41.89 16.86 14.78
C SER A 420 43.07 17.75 14.38
N LYS A 421 42.87 18.60 13.35
CA LYS A 421 43.88 19.59 12.94
C LYS A 421 43.78 20.89 13.74
N LYS A 422 42.58 21.33 14.10
CA LYS A 422 42.30 22.63 14.69
C LYS A 422 42.19 22.61 16.22
N VAL A 423 41.69 21.53 16.78
CA VAL A 423 41.51 21.30 18.22
C VAL A 423 42.45 20.19 18.65
N LEU A 424 43.53 20.53 19.36
CA LEU A 424 44.56 19.54 19.74
C LEU A 424 44.16 18.63 20.90
N ASP A 425 43.24 19.11 21.77
CA ASP A 425 42.73 18.33 22.90
C ASP A 425 41.64 17.35 22.46
N LYS A 426 41.84 16.06 22.77
CA LYS A 426 40.92 15.00 22.38
C LYS A 426 39.57 15.07 23.12
N ASP A 427 39.57 15.45 24.40
CA ASP A 427 38.37 15.57 25.18
C ASP A 427 37.50 16.72 24.69
N ALA A 428 38.12 17.83 24.25
CA ALA A 428 37.44 18.94 23.59
C ALA A 428 36.87 18.52 22.22
N GLN A 429 37.59 17.71 21.43
CA GLN A 429 37.07 17.16 20.15
C GLN A 429 35.85 16.29 20.40
N GLU A 430 35.88 15.44 21.42
CA GLU A 430 34.77 14.53 21.75
C GLU A 430 33.56 15.31 22.27
N SER A 431 33.77 16.33 23.09
CA SER A 431 32.70 17.23 23.54
C SER A 431 31.99 17.90 22.38
N ILE A 432 32.76 18.52 21.43
CA ILE A 432 32.20 19.17 20.26
C ILE A 432 31.39 18.16 19.38
N LEU A 433 31.92 16.94 19.21
CA LEU A 433 31.22 15.91 18.43
C LEU A 433 29.93 15.46 19.10
N ASN A 434 29.90 15.31 20.42
CA ASN A 434 28.72 14.93 21.19
C ASN A 434 27.60 15.99 21.10
N ASP A 435 27.98 17.28 20.95
CA ASP A 435 27.01 18.37 20.79
C ASP A 435 26.29 18.37 19.44
N ILE A 436 26.92 17.82 18.38
CA ILE A 436 26.42 17.89 17.00
C ILE A 436 26.04 16.52 16.41
N THR A 437 26.36 15.43 17.10
CA THR A 437 26.06 14.07 16.62
C THR A 437 25.37 13.27 17.72
N TYR A 438 24.68 12.22 17.30
CA TYR A 438 24.14 11.21 18.19
C TYR A 438 24.42 9.82 17.63
N LYS A 439 24.43 8.83 18.49
CA LYS A 439 24.47 7.42 18.08
C LYS A 439 23.09 6.83 18.30
N PRO A 440 22.39 6.47 17.21
CA PRO A 440 21.09 5.81 17.35
C PRO A 440 21.19 4.55 18.19
N ASP A 441 20.09 4.18 18.85
CA ASP A 441 20.00 2.90 19.55
C ASP A 441 20.25 1.74 18.61
N ALA A 442 20.96 0.73 19.10
CA ALA A 442 21.24 -0.48 18.34
C ALA A 442 19.93 -1.23 18.08
N LYS A 443 19.66 -1.55 16.81
CA LYS A 443 18.56 -2.43 16.43
C LYS A 443 19.04 -3.87 16.47
N LEU A 444 18.16 -4.77 16.88
CA LEU A 444 18.41 -6.21 16.74
C LEU A 444 18.41 -6.58 15.27
N LYS A 445 19.24 -7.52 14.87
CA LYS A 445 19.27 -8.12 13.54
C LYS A 445 19.42 -9.63 13.64
N VAL A 446 18.90 -10.31 12.65
CA VAL A 446 19.07 -11.76 12.50
C VAL A 446 20.48 -12.04 11.95
N GLU A 447 21.20 -12.96 12.60
CA GLU A 447 22.50 -13.42 12.14
C GLU A 447 22.59 -14.96 12.25
N LEU A 448 23.34 -15.58 11.35
CA LEU A 448 23.62 -17.01 11.39
C LEU A 448 24.72 -17.26 12.45
N TYR A 449 24.66 -18.39 13.11
CA TYR A 449 25.77 -18.84 13.96
C TYR A 449 26.97 -19.18 13.07
N ASP A 450 28.14 -18.66 13.41
CA ASP A 450 29.40 -19.14 12.81
C ASP A 450 29.66 -20.58 13.28
N ASP A 451 30.08 -21.46 12.37
CA ASP A 451 30.33 -22.89 12.64
C ASP A 451 31.29 -23.13 13.81
N ILE A 452 32.13 -22.14 14.14
CA ILE A 452 33.11 -22.20 15.24
C ILE A 452 32.43 -22.16 16.62
N ASN A 453 31.23 -21.58 16.73
CA ASN A 453 30.52 -21.42 18.01
C ASN A 453 29.53 -22.56 18.33
N LEU A 454 29.26 -23.45 17.36
CA LEU A 454 28.38 -24.61 17.58
C LEU A 454 28.97 -25.66 18.50
N VAL A 455 30.31 -25.72 18.62
CA VAL A 455 31.01 -26.71 19.48
C VAL A 455 31.01 -26.32 20.95
N ASN A 456 30.90 -25.02 21.25
CA ASN A 456 31.01 -24.51 22.65
C ASN A 456 29.68 -24.42 23.40
N ASN A 457 28.55 -24.67 22.75
CA ASN A 457 27.21 -24.60 23.38
C ASN A 457 26.52 -25.98 23.55
N LEU A 458 27.27 -27.06 23.45
CA LEU A 458 26.81 -28.45 23.68
C LEU A 458 27.30 -29.07 24.99
N GLU A 459 27.78 -28.24 25.92
CA GLU A 459 28.05 -28.68 27.32
C GLU A 459 26.96 -28.19 28.28
#